data_9f69ba7ebac538444b81d878d61fe17a
#
_entry.id   9f69ba7ebac538444b81d878d61fe17a
#
_cell.length_a   1.000
_cell.length_b   1.000
_cell.length_c   1.000
_cell.angle_alpha   90.00
_cell.angle_beta   90.00
_cell.angle_gamma   90.00
#
_symmetry.space_group_name_H-M   'P 1'
#
loop_
_entity.id
_entity.type
_entity.pdbx_description
1 polymer ?
#
loop_
_entity_poly.entity_id
_entity_poly.type
_entity_poly.pdbx_seq_one_letter_code
_entity_poly.pdbx_strand_id
1 'polypeptide(L)'
;MRLARSGAALVLACAGSAAVAVDVSQLDYGCERGAQVAAIYISDTDPALAILQIEGRQVVFQNVPSGSGARYAEDPAREIGYIWWTKGDEAFLTWHAEDGQETDLLRDCRITPTE
;
A
#
# COMPACT_ATOMS: atom_id res chain seq x y z
N MET A 1 2.42 -66.29 12.58
CA MET A 1 1.86 -65.61 12.50
C MET A 1 2.16 -64.39 12.45
N ARG A 2 2.28 -63.72 11.74
CA ARG A 2 2.59 -62.65 11.68
C ARG A 2 1.78 -61.71 11.70
N LEU A 3 1.79 -60.68 11.99
CA LEU A 3 1.05 -59.79 12.09
C LEU A 3 1.29 -58.82 11.26
N ALA A 4 0.74 -58.66 10.40
CA ALA A 4 0.92 -57.69 9.54
C ALA A 4 0.53 -56.45 10.06
N ARG A 5 1.24 -55.68 10.38
CA ARG A 5 0.91 -54.58 10.85
C ARG A 5 0.84 -53.67 9.85
N SER A 6 -0.01 -53.31 9.30
CA SER A 6 -0.14 -52.37 8.41
C SER A 6 0.06 -51.13 9.03
N GLY A 7 1.11 -50.65 8.98
CA GLY A 7 1.34 -49.38 9.47
C GLY A 7 0.62 -48.43 8.64
N ALA A 8 -0.39 -48.01 9.08
CA ALA A 8 -1.10 -46.98 8.44
C ALA A 8 -0.24 -45.77 8.42
N ALA A 9 0.39 -45.58 7.35
CA ALA A 9 1.16 -44.39 7.21
C ALA A 9 0.18 -43.24 7.20
N LEU A 10 0.15 -42.57 8.24
CA LEU A 10 -0.64 -41.45 8.31
C LEU A 10 0.02 -40.41 7.47
N VAL A 11 -0.35 -40.35 6.26
CA VAL A 11 0.11 -39.28 5.45
C VAL A 11 -0.63 -38.05 5.91
N LEU A 12 -0.01 -37.36 6.76
CA LEU A 12 -0.52 -36.11 7.07
C LEU A 12 -0.28 -35.27 5.89
N ALA A 13 -1.14 -35.29 4.99
CA ALA A 13 -1.10 -34.34 3.95
C ALA A 13 -1.36 -33.00 4.59
N CYS A 14 -0.35 -32.35 4.99
CA CYS A 14 -0.47 -30.97 5.26
C CYS A 14 -0.91 -30.36 3.96
N ALA A 15 -2.15 -30.26 3.77
CA ALA A 15 -2.63 -29.39 2.76
C ALA A 15 -2.18 -28.04 3.17
N GLY A 16 -1.01 -27.69 2.76
CA GLY A 16 -0.51 -26.39 3.06
C GLY A 16 -1.38 -25.39 2.38
N SER A 17 -2.17 -24.71 3.16
CA SER A 17 -2.73 -23.50 2.66
C SER A 17 -1.55 -22.68 2.18
N ALA A 18 -1.51 -22.42 0.90
CA ALA A 18 -0.52 -21.54 0.36
C ALA A 18 -0.65 -20.22 1.09
N ALA A 19 0.28 -19.94 1.93
CA ALA A 19 0.32 -18.65 2.57
C ALA A 19 0.56 -17.64 1.48
N VAL A 20 -0.43 -16.80 1.23
CA VAL A 20 -0.23 -15.67 0.35
C VAL A 20 0.66 -14.71 1.12
N ALA A 21 1.89 -14.60 0.67
CA ALA A 21 2.79 -13.65 1.28
C ALA A 21 2.35 -12.26 0.89
N VAL A 22 1.90 -11.50 1.86
CA VAL A 22 1.56 -10.10 1.66
C VAL A 22 2.82 -9.30 1.91
N ASP A 23 3.19 -8.47 0.97
CA ASP A 23 4.37 -7.62 1.09
C ASP A 23 3.92 -6.28 1.70
N VAL A 24 4.43 -5.98 2.88
CA VAL A 24 4.11 -4.75 3.58
C VAL A 24 5.38 -3.94 3.77
N SER A 25 5.35 -2.68 3.35
CA SER A 25 6.47 -1.77 3.49
C SER A 25 6.04 -0.54 4.27
N GLN A 26 6.91 -0.05 5.14
CA GLN A 26 6.69 1.19 5.85
C GLN A 26 7.74 2.19 5.40
N LEU A 27 7.30 3.37 5.02
CA LEU A 27 8.18 4.43 4.59
C LEU A 27 7.74 5.75 5.20
N ASP A 28 8.70 6.58 5.56
CA ASP A 28 8.44 7.92 6.04
C ASP A 28 8.92 8.91 4.99
N TYR A 29 8.13 9.94 4.76
CA TYR A 29 8.45 10.97 3.79
C TYR A 29 8.59 12.31 4.51
N GLY A 30 9.59 13.08 4.12
CA GLY A 30 9.69 14.48 4.50
C GLY A 30 9.29 15.33 3.31
N CYS A 31 8.36 16.22 3.52
CA CYS A 31 7.83 17.08 2.47
C CYS A 31 8.27 18.52 2.69
N GLU A 32 7.90 19.41 1.78
CA GLU A 32 8.21 20.81 1.93
C GLU A 32 7.60 21.38 3.21
N ARG A 33 8.21 22.40 3.74
CA ARG A 33 7.76 23.10 4.95
C ARG A 33 7.73 22.21 6.19
N GLY A 34 8.54 21.18 6.20
CA GLY A 34 8.65 20.31 7.35
C GLY A 34 7.49 19.35 7.57
N ALA A 35 6.58 19.26 6.62
CA ALA A 35 5.48 18.30 6.73
C ALA A 35 6.03 16.88 6.58
N GLN A 36 5.43 15.93 7.29
CA GLN A 36 5.86 14.55 7.26
C GLN A 36 4.66 13.65 6.96
N VAL A 37 4.90 12.60 6.21
CA VAL A 37 3.87 11.60 5.91
C VAL A 37 4.44 10.23 6.23
N ALA A 38 3.75 9.48 7.06
CA ALA A 38 4.08 8.09 7.31
C ALA A 38 3.19 7.25 6.41
N ALA A 39 3.79 6.36 5.65
CA ALA A 39 3.08 5.55 4.68
C ALA A 39 3.31 4.06 4.91
N ILE A 40 2.25 3.29 4.79
CA ILE A 40 2.33 1.84 4.78
C ILE A 40 1.80 1.39 3.41
N TYR A 41 2.61 0.64 2.69
CA TYR A 41 2.20 0.11 1.39
C TYR A 41 1.95 -1.39 1.52
N ILE A 42 0.80 -1.82 1.03
CA ILE A 42 0.47 -3.23 0.99
C ILE A 42 0.41 -3.62 -0.48
N SER A 43 1.47 -4.30 -0.91
CA SER A 43 1.59 -4.79 -2.27
C SER A 43 1.03 -6.20 -2.36
N ASP A 44 1.07 -6.81 -3.51
CA ASP A 44 0.59 -8.19 -3.69
C ASP A 44 -0.88 -8.39 -3.35
N THR A 45 -1.63 -7.31 -3.28
CA THR A 45 -3.09 -7.35 -3.22
C THR A 45 -3.62 -6.68 -4.48
N ASP A 46 -4.85 -6.98 -4.85
CA ASP A 46 -5.46 -6.39 -6.03
C ASP A 46 -6.79 -5.77 -5.61
N PRO A 47 -6.83 -4.46 -5.49
CA PRO A 47 -5.76 -3.50 -5.75
C PRO A 47 -4.75 -3.43 -4.60
N ALA A 48 -3.56 -2.93 -4.91
CA ALA A 48 -2.59 -2.60 -3.87
C ALA A 48 -3.10 -1.42 -3.06
N LEU A 49 -2.66 -1.31 -1.82
CA LEU A 49 -3.15 -0.29 -0.91
C LEU A 49 -2.01 0.58 -0.40
N ALA A 50 -2.35 1.80 -0.05
CA ALA A 50 -1.46 2.67 0.70
C ALA A 50 -2.26 3.24 1.86
N ILE A 51 -1.66 3.24 3.04
CA ILE A 51 -2.28 3.82 4.23
C ILE A 51 -1.36 4.93 4.68
N LEU A 52 -1.86 6.14 4.69
CA LEU A 52 -1.06 7.30 5.00
C LEU A 52 -1.57 8.01 6.24
N GLN A 53 -0.62 8.53 7.03
CA GLN A 53 -0.94 9.46 8.10
C GLN A 53 -0.81 10.85 7.51
N ILE A 54 -1.92 11.53 7.35
CA ILE A 54 -1.98 12.87 6.76
C ILE A 54 -2.75 13.79 7.68
N GLU A 55 -2.12 14.88 8.09
CA GLU A 55 -2.79 15.89 8.90
C GLU A 55 -3.48 15.31 10.14
N GLY A 56 -2.79 14.39 10.81
CA GLY A 56 -3.33 13.79 12.02
C GLY A 56 -4.39 12.73 11.79
N ARG A 57 -4.63 12.35 10.54
CA ARG A 57 -5.62 11.35 10.18
C ARG A 57 -4.99 10.18 9.45
N GLN A 58 -5.57 9.02 9.61
CA GLN A 58 -5.17 7.84 8.87
C GLN A 58 -6.12 7.69 7.68
N VAL A 59 -5.58 7.64 6.48
CA VAL A 59 -6.38 7.57 5.26
C VAL A 59 -5.94 6.36 4.44
N VAL A 60 -6.90 5.59 3.97
CA VAL A 60 -6.64 4.40 3.16
C VAL A 60 -6.87 4.76 1.70
N PHE A 61 -5.88 4.41 0.88
CA PHE A 61 -5.91 4.65 -0.56
C PHE A 61 -5.83 3.33 -1.30
N GLN A 62 -6.38 3.28 -2.48
CA GLN A 62 -6.23 2.14 -3.39
C GLN A 62 -5.45 2.58 -4.61
N ASN A 63 -4.60 1.69 -5.09
CA ASN A 63 -3.84 1.93 -6.31
C ASN A 63 -4.80 2.05 -7.50
N VAL A 64 -4.58 3.06 -8.32
CA VAL A 64 -5.37 3.28 -9.53
C VAL A 64 -4.41 3.35 -10.72
N PRO A 65 -4.91 3.16 -11.94
CA PRO A 65 -4.03 3.20 -13.11
C PRO A 65 -3.30 4.53 -13.25
N SER A 66 -2.06 4.46 -13.71
CA SER A 66 -1.19 5.61 -13.86
C SER A 66 -0.28 5.41 -15.05
N GLY A 67 0.05 6.49 -15.75
CA GLY A 67 0.98 6.42 -16.86
C GLY A 67 2.42 6.24 -16.42
N SER A 68 2.77 6.71 -15.25
CA SER A 68 4.11 6.55 -14.68
C SER A 68 4.01 6.61 -13.17
N GLY A 69 4.94 5.94 -12.48
CA GLY A 69 4.92 5.85 -11.04
C GLY A 69 3.72 5.08 -10.53
N ALA A 70 3.37 5.27 -9.28
CA ALA A 70 2.21 4.63 -8.68
C ALA A 70 1.27 5.70 -8.13
N ARG A 71 0.02 5.60 -8.49
CA ARG A 71 -0.99 6.58 -8.14
C ARG A 71 -2.03 5.90 -7.25
N TYR A 72 -2.39 6.56 -6.16
CA TYR A 72 -3.31 6.01 -5.18
C TYR A 72 -4.41 7.02 -4.89
N ALA A 73 -5.64 6.55 -4.83
CA ALA A 73 -6.81 7.40 -4.58
C ALA A 73 -7.58 6.90 -3.37
N GLU A 74 -8.06 7.82 -2.54
CA GLU A 74 -8.93 7.43 -1.43
C GLU A 74 -10.32 7.03 -1.94
N ASP A 75 -10.74 7.61 -3.06
CA ASP A 75 -11.96 7.21 -3.74
C ASP A 75 -11.59 6.72 -5.14
N PRO A 76 -11.25 5.44 -5.28
CA PRO A 76 -10.73 4.95 -6.56
C PRO A 76 -11.74 4.97 -7.69
N ALA A 77 -13.03 4.94 -7.39
CA ALA A 77 -14.05 4.93 -8.43
C ALA A 77 -14.22 6.30 -9.08
N ARG A 78 -14.14 7.36 -8.28
CA ARG A 78 -14.36 8.73 -8.77
C ARG A 78 -13.08 9.53 -8.85
N GLU A 79 -12.04 9.11 -8.14
CA GLU A 79 -10.75 9.79 -8.05
C GLU A 79 -10.90 11.24 -7.63
N ILE A 80 -11.74 11.48 -6.65
CA ILE A 80 -11.88 12.75 -5.97
C ILE A 80 -11.36 12.60 -4.54
N GLY A 81 -11.07 13.73 -3.90
CA GLY A 81 -10.46 13.73 -2.59
C GLY A 81 -8.94 13.63 -2.70
N TYR A 82 -8.32 12.97 -1.76
CA TYR A 82 -6.87 12.84 -1.76
C TYR A 82 -6.38 11.91 -2.85
N ILE A 83 -5.33 12.36 -3.54
CA ILE A 83 -4.57 11.53 -4.50
C ILE A 83 -3.12 11.57 -4.07
N TRP A 84 -2.52 10.42 -3.87
CA TRP A 84 -1.11 10.26 -3.52
C TRP A 84 -0.39 9.63 -4.71
N TRP A 85 0.62 10.30 -5.21
CA TRP A 85 1.34 9.84 -6.39
C TRP A 85 2.81 9.70 -6.04
N THR A 86 3.37 8.52 -6.28
CA THR A 86 4.78 8.25 -6.00
C THR A 86 5.54 7.99 -7.28
N LYS A 87 6.77 8.47 -7.34
CA LYS A 87 7.68 8.23 -8.45
C LYS A 87 9.06 8.02 -7.85
N GLY A 88 9.52 6.77 -7.82
CA GLY A 88 10.77 6.44 -7.15
C GLY A 88 10.67 6.77 -5.66
N ASP A 89 11.62 7.54 -5.14
CA ASP A 89 11.59 7.95 -3.74
C ASP A 89 10.95 9.33 -3.54
N GLU A 90 10.28 9.85 -4.55
CA GLU A 90 9.55 11.10 -4.44
C GLU A 90 8.06 10.84 -4.45
N ALA A 91 7.31 11.75 -3.86
CA ALA A 91 5.86 11.65 -3.83
C ALA A 91 5.25 13.05 -3.66
N PHE A 92 3.98 13.14 -3.96
CA PHE A 92 3.22 14.38 -3.71
C PHE A 92 1.76 14.04 -3.46
N LEU A 93 1.10 14.92 -2.72
CA LEU A 93 -0.30 14.76 -2.36
C LEU A 93 -1.10 15.90 -2.96
N THR A 94 -2.18 15.57 -3.65
CA THR A 94 -3.09 16.56 -4.20
C THR A 94 -4.50 16.31 -3.71
N TRP A 95 -5.32 17.30 -3.82
CA TRP A 95 -6.74 17.21 -3.55
C TRP A 95 -7.49 17.44 -4.86
N HIS A 96 -8.34 16.50 -5.24
CA HIS A 96 -9.14 16.60 -6.45
C HIS A 96 -10.59 16.86 -6.05
N ALA A 97 -11.09 18.00 -6.44
CA ALA A 97 -12.48 18.38 -6.15
C ALA A 97 -13.42 17.79 -7.18
N GLU A 98 -14.70 17.76 -6.84
CA GLU A 98 -15.69 17.20 -7.75
C GLU A 98 -15.83 18.00 -9.05
N ASP A 99 -15.50 19.29 -9.01
CA ASP A 99 -15.56 20.15 -10.20
C ASP A 99 -14.33 20.01 -11.09
N GLY A 100 -13.40 19.15 -10.75
CA GLY A 100 -12.20 18.93 -11.52
C GLY A 100 -11.01 19.77 -11.11
N GLN A 101 -11.16 20.64 -10.10
CA GLN A 101 -10.03 21.44 -9.65
C GLN A 101 -9.08 20.57 -8.83
N GLU A 102 -7.78 20.77 -9.05
CA GLU A 102 -6.74 20.07 -8.32
C GLU A 102 -5.96 21.07 -7.50
N THR A 103 -5.69 20.72 -6.25
CA THR A 103 -4.91 21.56 -5.36
C THR A 103 -3.75 20.75 -4.83
N ASP A 104 -2.53 21.28 -4.95
CA ASP A 104 -1.36 20.64 -4.38
C ASP A 104 -1.37 20.86 -2.88
N LEU A 105 -1.36 19.78 -2.13
CA LEU A 105 -1.36 19.86 -0.67
C LEU A 105 0.04 19.68 -0.10
N LEU A 106 0.78 18.69 -0.58
CA LEU A 106 2.15 18.42 -0.15
C LEU A 106 3.01 18.16 -1.37
N ARG A 107 4.12 18.88 -1.47
CA ARG A 107 5.05 18.73 -2.58
C ARG A 107 6.40 18.30 -2.08
N ASP A 108 7.21 17.83 -2.99
CA ASP A 108 8.60 17.49 -2.74
C ASP A 108 8.75 16.54 -1.57
N CYS A 109 7.84 15.58 -1.48
CA CYS A 109 7.95 14.54 -0.48
C CYS A 109 9.02 13.55 -0.91
N ARG A 110 9.95 13.25 -0.02
CA ARG A 110 11.03 12.31 -0.29
C ARG A 110 11.13 11.33 0.86
N ILE A 111 11.47 10.11 0.52
CA ILE A 111 11.68 9.08 1.53
C ILE A 111 12.84 9.52 2.42
N THR A 112 12.59 9.55 3.73
CA THR A 112 13.65 9.86 4.68
C THR A 112 14.38 8.57 5.02
N PRO A 113 15.72 8.62 5.07
CA PRO A 113 16.46 7.40 5.41
C PRO A 113 16.16 7.01 6.85
N THR A 114 15.95 5.71 7.04
CA THR A 114 15.84 5.15 8.38
C THR A 114 17.25 4.90 8.89
N GLU A 115 17.52 5.34 10.09
CA GLU A 115 18.82 5.08 10.69
C GLU A 115 18.82 3.74 11.38
#